data_239f2f40ff90584ad2152592f15e9af7
#
_entry.id   239f2f40ff90584ad2152592f15e9af7
#
_cell.length_a   1.000
_cell.length_b   1.000
_cell.length_c   1.000
_cell.angle_alpha   90.00
_cell.angle_beta   90.00
_cell.angle_gamma   90.00
#
_symmetry.space_group_name_H-M   'P 1'
#
loop_
_entity.id
_entity.type
_entity.pdbx_description
1 polymer ?
#
loop_
_entity_poly.entity_id
_entity_poly.type
_entity_poly.pdbx_seq_one_letter_code
_entity_poly.pdbx_strand_id
1 'polypeptide(L)'
;MLFKNLFIENATEAVDIRVTDGKFEKIAANIEALPGEEVIDCGGKLALPPVIESHVHLDTCLTAGRPRWNMSGTLFEGIQCWEEYKPFLTKQEVKDRVNKAIRMQASNGIQHVRTHVDINDPKLTAMEALLELRDEVKDFMDIQIVAFPQYGILSYPK
;
A
#
# COMPACT_ATOMS: atom_id res chain seq x y z
N MET A 1 -25.10 0.65 1.69
CA MET A 1 -24.59 -0.50 0.90
C MET A 1 -24.79 -1.78 1.67
N LEU A 2 -25.30 -2.81 1.02
CA LEU A 2 -25.57 -4.13 1.63
C LEU A 2 -24.76 -5.21 0.92
N PHE A 3 -23.87 -5.86 1.65
CA PHE A 3 -23.17 -7.07 1.20
C PHE A 3 -23.96 -8.29 1.66
N LYS A 4 -24.28 -9.20 0.75
CA LYS A 4 -25.06 -10.41 1.02
C LYS A 4 -24.24 -11.67 0.83
N ASN A 5 -24.64 -12.71 1.55
CA ASN A 5 -24.14 -14.08 1.36
C ASN A 5 -22.60 -14.15 1.45
N LEU A 6 -22.04 -13.75 2.60
CA LEU A 6 -20.62 -13.82 2.88
C LEU A 6 -20.32 -14.52 4.20
N PHE A 7 -19.14 -15.07 4.35
CA PHE A 7 -18.64 -15.61 5.61
C PHE A 7 -17.75 -14.59 6.30
N ILE A 8 -17.81 -14.52 7.60
CA ILE A 8 -16.84 -13.81 8.45
C ILE A 8 -16.04 -14.85 9.26
N GLU A 9 -14.92 -14.45 9.81
CA GLU A 9 -14.07 -15.32 10.60
C GLU A 9 -14.88 -16.00 11.73
N ASN A 10 -14.68 -17.31 11.87
CA ASN A 10 -15.38 -18.19 12.83
C ASN A 10 -16.90 -18.34 12.63
N ALA A 11 -17.48 -17.82 11.56
CA ALA A 11 -18.89 -18.07 11.24
C ALA A 11 -19.07 -19.44 10.57
N THR A 12 -20.08 -20.19 11.02
CA THR A 12 -20.47 -21.48 10.41
C THR A 12 -21.53 -21.32 9.31
N GLU A 13 -22.18 -20.16 9.27
CA GLU A 13 -23.22 -19.84 8.30
C GLU A 13 -22.92 -18.49 7.64
N ALA A 14 -23.41 -18.33 6.42
CA ALA A 14 -23.29 -17.06 5.71
C ALA A 14 -24.11 -15.96 6.40
N VAL A 15 -23.59 -14.74 6.37
CA VAL A 15 -24.23 -13.54 6.91
C VAL A 15 -24.30 -12.45 5.85
N ASP A 16 -25.18 -11.48 6.10
CA ASP A 16 -25.23 -10.23 5.36
C ASP A 16 -24.66 -9.10 6.24
N ILE A 17 -24.02 -8.12 5.61
CA ILE A 17 -23.44 -6.96 6.28
C ILE A 17 -23.95 -5.67 5.61
N ARG A 18 -24.61 -4.82 6.38
CA ARG A 18 -24.92 -3.44 5.95
C ARG A 18 -23.83 -2.50 6.44
N VAL A 19 -23.34 -1.68 5.52
CA VAL A 19 -22.37 -0.61 5.78
C VAL A 19 -23.02 0.74 5.49
N THR A 20 -22.97 1.64 6.48
CA THR A 20 -23.45 3.02 6.39
C THR A 20 -22.36 3.94 6.92
N ASP A 21 -22.02 4.98 6.17
CA ASP A 21 -20.98 5.96 6.50
C ASP A 21 -19.62 5.30 6.88
N GLY A 22 -19.24 4.26 6.13
CA GLY A 22 -17.99 3.53 6.35
C GLY A 22 -17.94 2.65 7.62
N LYS A 23 -19.10 2.41 8.26
CA LYS A 23 -19.21 1.60 9.47
C LYS A 23 -20.18 0.43 9.29
N PHE A 24 -19.90 -0.66 9.96
CA PHE A 24 -20.83 -1.77 10.06
C PHE A 24 -22.06 -1.36 10.86
N GLU A 25 -23.20 -1.21 10.19
CA GLU A 25 -24.47 -0.87 10.82
C GLU A 25 -25.16 -2.12 11.36
N LYS A 26 -25.16 -3.19 10.56
CA LYS A 26 -25.82 -4.45 10.91
C LYS A 26 -25.10 -5.66 10.30
N ILE A 27 -24.98 -6.72 11.08
CA ILE A 27 -24.54 -8.05 10.65
C ILE A 27 -25.61 -9.05 11.09
N ALA A 28 -26.20 -9.80 10.16
CA ALA A 28 -27.23 -10.80 10.46
C ALA A 28 -27.32 -11.84 9.32
N ALA A 29 -27.93 -12.98 9.58
CA ALA A 29 -28.12 -14.06 8.60
C ALA A 29 -28.94 -13.65 7.37
N ASN A 30 -29.83 -12.69 7.51
CA ASN A 30 -30.61 -12.15 6.40
C ASN A 30 -30.99 -10.68 6.68
N ILE A 31 -30.60 -9.79 5.76
CA ILE A 31 -30.93 -8.37 5.83
C ILE A 31 -31.71 -8.01 4.57
N GLU A 32 -32.92 -7.48 4.75
CA GLU A 32 -33.70 -6.95 3.63
C GLU A 32 -33.07 -5.66 3.10
N ALA A 33 -32.92 -5.55 1.79
CA ALA A 33 -32.42 -4.34 1.15
C ALA A 33 -33.41 -3.17 1.33
N LEU A 34 -32.89 -1.99 1.58
CA LEU A 34 -33.68 -0.75 1.61
C LEU A 34 -33.96 -0.24 0.19
N PRO A 35 -35.03 0.53 -0.02
CA PRO A 35 -35.30 1.11 -1.32
C PRO A 35 -34.11 1.94 -1.83
N GLY A 36 -33.57 1.60 -3.00
CA GLY A 36 -32.42 2.29 -3.61
C GLY A 36 -31.06 1.95 -3.01
N GLU A 37 -30.99 1.00 -2.06
CA GLU A 37 -29.72 0.55 -1.50
C GLU A 37 -28.92 -0.29 -2.52
N GLU A 38 -27.64 0.02 -2.66
CA GLU A 38 -26.72 -0.81 -3.46
C GLU A 38 -26.52 -2.14 -2.76
N VAL A 39 -26.74 -3.23 -3.50
CA VAL A 39 -26.62 -4.62 -3.00
C VAL A 39 -25.56 -5.37 -3.78
N ILE A 40 -24.61 -5.99 -3.07
CA ILE A 40 -23.55 -6.81 -3.63
C ILE A 40 -23.70 -8.23 -3.08
N ASP A 41 -23.96 -9.20 -3.96
CA ASP A 41 -23.91 -10.62 -3.59
C ASP A 41 -22.46 -11.11 -3.62
N CYS A 42 -21.96 -11.51 -2.45
CA CYS A 42 -20.59 -12.00 -2.28
C CYS A 42 -20.42 -13.49 -2.65
N GLY A 43 -21.51 -14.20 -2.95
CA GLY A 43 -21.45 -15.58 -3.44
C GLY A 43 -20.73 -16.55 -2.48
N GLY A 44 -20.89 -16.39 -1.18
CA GLY A 44 -20.26 -17.25 -0.18
C GLY A 44 -18.76 -16.97 0.04
N LYS A 45 -18.25 -15.80 -0.37
CA LYS A 45 -16.86 -15.42 -0.13
C LYS A 45 -16.61 -15.05 1.32
N LEU A 46 -15.36 -15.23 1.77
CA LEU A 46 -14.90 -14.85 3.11
C LEU A 46 -14.57 -13.36 3.13
N ALA A 47 -15.17 -12.61 4.06
CA ALA A 47 -14.77 -11.25 4.38
C ALA A 47 -13.64 -11.27 5.43
N LEU A 48 -12.54 -10.63 5.11
CA LEU A 48 -11.37 -10.51 5.97
C LEU A 48 -11.06 -9.02 6.23
N PRO A 49 -10.40 -8.71 7.36
CA PRO A 49 -9.77 -7.41 7.50
C PRO A 49 -8.77 -7.16 6.38
N PRO A 50 -8.48 -5.90 6.02
CA PRO A 50 -7.45 -5.61 5.04
C PRO A 50 -6.09 -6.13 5.48
N VAL A 51 -5.29 -6.60 4.52
CA VAL A 51 -3.92 -7.05 4.76
C VAL A 51 -3.03 -5.84 5.04
N ILE A 52 -2.08 -6.01 5.96
CA ILE A 52 -1.10 -4.98 6.32
C ILE A 52 0.26 -5.37 5.74
N GLU A 53 0.84 -4.53 4.89
CA GLU A 53 2.24 -4.62 4.49
C GLU A 53 3.10 -3.85 5.50
N SER A 54 3.76 -4.59 6.38
CA SER A 54 4.48 -3.99 7.51
C SER A 54 5.90 -3.53 7.18
N HIS A 55 6.46 -3.91 6.02
CA HIS A 55 7.81 -3.55 5.62
C HIS A 55 8.00 -3.57 4.11
N VAL A 56 7.95 -2.43 3.49
CA VAL A 56 8.24 -2.25 2.06
C VAL A 56 9.09 -1.00 1.86
N HIS A 57 9.81 -0.94 0.74
CA HIS A 57 10.51 0.23 0.25
C HIS A 57 9.80 0.75 -1.00
N LEU A 58 8.77 1.58 -0.81
CA LEU A 58 8.00 2.14 -1.94
C LEU A 58 8.86 3.06 -2.82
N ASP A 59 9.85 3.73 -2.22
CA ASP A 59 10.81 4.57 -2.93
C ASP A 59 11.62 3.80 -3.99
N THR A 60 11.91 2.51 -3.75
CA THR A 60 12.66 1.65 -4.67
C THR A 60 11.78 0.71 -5.49
N CYS A 61 10.48 0.62 -5.21
CA CYS A 61 9.58 -0.24 -5.96
C CYS A 61 9.60 0.05 -7.46
N LEU A 62 9.54 -1.01 -8.29
CA LEU A 62 9.46 -0.95 -9.75
C LEU A 62 10.65 -0.23 -10.42
N THR A 63 11.83 -0.27 -9.80
CA THR A 63 13.09 0.27 -10.37
C THR A 63 13.96 -0.80 -11.02
N ALA A 64 13.56 -2.07 -10.99
CA ALA A 64 14.34 -3.16 -11.57
C ALA A 64 14.76 -2.86 -13.02
N GLY A 65 16.05 -3.04 -13.32
CA GLY A 65 16.66 -2.69 -14.59
C GLY A 65 17.04 -1.21 -14.77
N ARG A 66 16.91 -0.38 -13.72
CA ARG A 66 17.27 1.05 -13.74
C ARG A 66 18.30 1.36 -12.67
N PRO A 67 19.44 2.01 -13.03
CA PRO A 67 19.94 2.23 -14.39
C PRO A 67 20.44 0.96 -15.06
N ARG A 68 20.61 -0.12 -14.29
CA ARG A 68 21.03 -1.44 -14.73
C ARG A 68 20.39 -2.55 -13.89
N TRP A 69 20.55 -3.78 -14.33
CA TRP A 69 20.10 -4.94 -13.55
C TRP A 69 21.06 -5.27 -12.42
N ASN A 70 20.51 -5.74 -11.29
CA ASN A 70 21.25 -6.45 -10.26
C ASN A 70 21.57 -7.86 -10.78
N MET A 71 22.80 -8.06 -11.29
CA MET A 71 23.19 -9.31 -11.95
C MET A 71 23.60 -10.40 -10.98
N SER A 72 24.10 -10.03 -9.80
CA SER A 72 24.52 -11.01 -8.78
C SER A 72 23.34 -11.48 -7.91
N GLY A 73 22.22 -10.77 -7.92
CA GLY A 73 21.07 -11.00 -7.03
C GLY A 73 21.37 -10.69 -5.56
N THR A 74 22.52 -10.10 -5.25
CA THR A 74 22.87 -9.76 -3.86
C THR A 74 22.23 -8.46 -3.40
N LEU A 75 21.99 -8.36 -2.09
CA LEU A 75 21.50 -7.13 -1.47
C LEU A 75 22.43 -5.94 -1.73
N PHE A 76 23.75 -6.16 -1.63
CA PHE A 76 24.74 -5.09 -1.80
C PHE A 76 24.74 -4.51 -3.21
N GLU A 77 24.64 -5.35 -4.24
CA GLU A 77 24.49 -4.85 -5.61
C GLU A 77 23.14 -4.15 -5.81
N GLY A 78 22.06 -4.62 -5.19
CA GLY A 78 20.77 -3.94 -5.21
C GLY A 78 20.84 -2.53 -4.62
N ILE A 79 21.52 -2.36 -3.48
CA ILE A 79 21.78 -1.07 -2.86
C ILE A 79 22.60 -0.17 -3.80
N GLN A 80 23.62 -0.74 -4.44
CA GLN A 80 24.45 0.01 -5.41
C GLN A 80 23.62 0.46 -6.62
N CYS A 81 22.78 -0.39 -7.19
CA CYS A 81 21.87 0.00 -8.29
C CYS A 81 20.95 1.16 -7.86
N TRP A 82 20.45 1.14 -6.63
CA TRP A 82 19.65 2.23 -6.10
C TRP A 82 20.44 3.54 -5.99
N GLU A 83 21.69 3.49 -5.47
CA GLU A 83 22.57 4.65 -5.42
C GLU A 83 22.83 5.26 -6.79
N GLU A 84 23.10 4.42 -7.78
CA GLU A 84 23.33 4.83 -9.16
C GLU A 84 22.06 5.45 -9.80
N TYR A 85 20.86 5.07 -9.30
CA TYR A 85 19.58 5.59 -9.80
C TYR A 85 19.14 6.90 -9.15
N LYS A 86 19.46 7.14 -7.87
CA LYS A 86 19.05 8.33 -7.12
C LYS A 86 19.26 9.66 -7.84
N PRO A 87 20.38 9.92 -8.55
CA PRO A 87 20.57 11.19 -9.28
C PRO A 87 19.50 11.52 -10.33
N PHE A 88 18.77 10.50 -10.79
CA PHE A 88 17.73 10.63 -11.82
C PHE A 88 16.32 10.78 -11.23
N LEU A 89 16.17 10.71 -9.91
CA LEU A 89 14.87 10.81 -9.26
C LEU A 89 14.26 12.20 -9.47
N THR A 90 12.98 12.19 -9.81
CA THR A 90 12.11 13.37 -9.71
C THR A 90 10.90 13.01 -8.87
N LYS A 91 10.28 14.00 -8.22
CA LYS A 91 9.06 13.77 -7.44
C LYS A 91 7.97 13.09 -8.29
N GLN A 92 7.80 13.55 -9.53
CA GLN A 92 6.78 13.00 -10.43
C GLN A 92 7.04 11.53 -10.76
N GLU A 93 8.30 11.17 -11.11
CA GLU A 93 8.67 9.78 -11.39
C GLU A 93 8.42 8.87 -10.18
N VAL A 94 8.80 9.31 -8.98
CA VAL A 94 8.54 8.56 -7.75
C VAL A 94 7.03 8.38 -7.53
N LYS A 95 6.24 9.45 -7.65
CA LYS A 95 4.78 9.39 -7.46
C LYS A 95 4.11 8.45 -8.46
N ASP A 96 4.49 8.50 -9.73
CA ASP A 96 3.91 7.63 -10.78
C ASP A 96 4.20 6.14 -10.50
N ARG A 97 5.43 5.84 -10.14
CA ARG A 97 5.88 4.48 -9.83
C ARG A 97 5.24 3.94 -8.57
N VAL A 98 5.24 4.74 -7.50
CA VAL A 98 4.63 4.36 -6.22
C VAL A 98 3.11 4.22 -6.35
N ASN A 99 2.42 5.12 -7.05
CA ASN A 99 0.98 5.02 -7.29
C ASN A 99 0.63 3.69 -8.00
N LYS A 100 1.45 3.26 -8.97
CA LYS A 100 1.28 1.95 -9.59
C LYS A 100 1.48 0.82 -8.58
N ALA A 101 2.53 0.88 -7.74
CA ALA A 101 2.83 -0.15 -6.75
C ALA A 101 1.70 -0.29 -5.70
N ILE A 102 1.21 0.81 -5.14
CA ILE A 102 0.14 0.76 -4.13
C ILE A 102 -1.20 0.31 -4.71
N ARG A 103 -1.50 0.62 -5.98
CA ARG A 103 -2.69 0.06 -6.65
C ARG A 103 -2.59 -1.44 -6.85
N MET A 104 -1.40 -1.97 -7.15
CA MET A 104 -1.15 -3.41 -7.19
C MET A 104 -1.32 -4.04 -5.80
N GLN A 105 -0.85 -3.38 -4.74
CA GLN A 105 -1.06 -3.84 -3.37
C GLN A 105 -2.55 -3.82 -3.00
N ALA A 106 -3.26 -2.73 -3.26
CA ALA A 106 -4.69 -2.59 -2.99
C ALA A 106 -5.52 -3.68 -3.73
N SER A 107 -5.18 -4.01 -4.98
CA SER A 107 -5.86 -5.08 -5.75
C SER A 107 -5.66 -6.48 -5.15
N ASN A 108 -4.69 -6.63 -4.24
CA ASN A 108 -4.44 -7.85 -3.46
C ASN A 108 -4.92 -7.75 -1.99
N GLY A 109 -5.76 -6.75 -1.68
CA GLY A 109 -6.35 -6.58 -0.35
C GLY A 109 -5.45 -5.89 0.67
N ILE A 110 -4.29 -5.35 0.27
CA ILE A 110 -3.41 -4.57 1.14
C ILE A 110 -3.89 -3.12 1.13
N GLN A 111 -4.29 -2.61 2.30
CA GLN A 111 -4.77 -1.23 2.46
C GLN A 111 -3.97 -0.43 3.50
N HIS A 112 -3.09 -1.07 4.24
CA HIS A 112 -2.21 -0.44 5.21
C HIS A 112 -0.77 -0.81 4.88
N VAL A 113 0.07 0.20 4.67
CA VAL A 113 1.45 0.02 4.24
C VAL A 113 2.40 0.79 5.16
N ARG A 114 3.44 0.13 5.66
CA ARG A 114 4.58 0.78 6.30
C ARG A 114 5.75 0.78 5.34
N THR A 115 6.07 1.94 4.77
CA THR A 115 7.21 2.11 3.87
C THR A 115 8.41 2.70 4.58
N HIS A 116 9.59 2.13 4.32
CA HIS A 116 10.88 2.63 4.76
C HIS A 116 11.51 3.39 3.58
N VAL A 117 11.71 4.68 3.74
CA VAL A 117 12.15 5.59 2.67
C VAL A 117 13.59 6.01 2.91
N ASP A 118 14.46 5.76 1.95
CA ASP A 118 15.86 6.15 2.03
C ASP A 118 16.01 7.68 2.11
N ILE A 119 16.60 8.14 3.20
CA ILE A 119 16.86 9.56 3.48
C ILE A 119 18.32 9.97 3.21
N ASN A 120 19.11 9.11 2.57
CA ASN A 120 20.47 9.45 2.17
C ASN A 120 20.52 10.33 0.91
N ASP A 121 19.40 10.63 0.26
CA ASP A 121 19.28 11.67 -0.75
C ASP A 121 19.23 13.07 -0.07
N PRO A 122 20.23 13.96 -0.27
CA PRO A 122 20.23 15.29 0.35
C PRO A 122 19.04 16.16 -0.06
N LYS A 123 18.40 15.85 -1.19
CA LYS A 123 17.19 16.55 -1.69
C LYS A 123 15.92 15.98 -1.09
N LEU A 124 15.99 14.83 -0.42
CA LEU A 124 14.83 14.09 0.12
C LEU A 124 13.72 13.86 -0.92
N THR A 125 14.08 13.71 -2.20
CA THR A 125 13.15 13.67 -3.34
C THR A 125 12.08 12.61 -3.17
N ALA A 126 12.47 11.39 -2.80
CA ALA A 126 11.53 10.28 -2.57
C ALA A 126 10.67 10.51 -1.32
N MET A 127 11.25 11.04 -0.24
CA MET A 127 10.53 11.35 0.99
C MET A 127 9.43 12.38 0.77
N GLU A 128 9.75 13.50 0.10
CA GLU A 128 8.78 14.54 -0.20
C GLU A 128 7.67 14.04 -1.14
N ALA A 129 8.04 13.26 -2.18
CA ALA A 129 7.06 12.67 -3.09
C ALA A 129 6.08 11.74 -2.36
N LEU A 130 6.58 10.92 -1.42
CA LEU A 130 5.75 9.99 -0.66
C LEU A 130 4.87 10.70 0.38
N LEU A 131 5.34 11.78 0.99
CA LEU A 131 4.52 12.60 1.89
C LEU A 131 3.32 13.20 1.14
N GLU A 132 3.55 13.75 -0.05
CA GLU A 132 2.48 14.26 -0.90
C GLU A 132 1.52 13.15 -1.34
N LEU A 133 2.06 12.03 -1.83
CA LEU A 133 1.25 10.91 -2.32
C LEU A 133 0.40 10.27 -1.21
N ARG A 134 0.92 10.14 0.00
CA ARG A 134 0.17 9.64 1.17
C ARG A 134 -1.13 10.41 1.36
N ASP A 135 -1.07 11.72 1.25
CA ASP A 135 -2.23 12.59 1.46
C ASP A 135 -3.21 12.51 0.26
N GLU A 136 -2.70 12.24 -0.95
CA GLU A 136 -3.52 12.08 -2.16
C GLU A 136 -4.30 10.75 -2.20
N VAL A 137 -3.77 9.69 -1.58
CA VAL A 137 -4.34 8.33 -1.67
C VAL A 137 -5.06 7.86 -0.40
N LYS A 138 -5.16 8.70 0.62
CA LYS A 138 -5.71 8.38 1.95
C LYS A 138 -7.13 7.78 1.91
N ASP A 139 -7.87 7.98 0.83
CA ASP A 139 -9.23 7.46 0.70
C ASP A 139 -9.27 5.94 0.48
N PHE A 140 -8.16 5.32 0.04
CA PHE A 140 -8.10 3.88 -0.21
C PHE A 140 -6.83 3.19 0.31
N MET A 141 -5.81 3.96 0.71
CA MET A 141 -4.54 3.42 1.19
C MET A 141 -4.04 4.26 2.37
N ASP A 142 -3.76 3.59 3.48
CA ASP A 142 -3.10 4.20 4.64
C ASP A 142 -1.60 3.93 4.58
N ILE A 143 -0.78 4.98 4.53
CA ILE A 143 0.68 4.88 4.37
C ILE A 143 1.37 5.46 5.59
N GLN A 144 2.04 4.61 6.34
CA GLN A 144 3.00 5.00 7.38
C GLN A 144 4.40 5.12 6.77
N ILE A 145 5.03 6.27 6.91
CA ILE A 145 6.37 6.54 6.38
C ILE A 145 7.39 6.49 7.51
N VAL A 146 8.45 5.70 7.31
CA VAL A 146 9.61 5.60 8.18
C VAL A 146 10.82 6.17 7.46
N ALA A 147 11.48 7.17 8.06
CA ALA A 147 12.76 7.67 7.57
C ALA A 147 13.85 6.61 7.78
N PHE A 148 14.45 6.15 6.71
CA PHE A 148 15.38 5.03 6.70
C PHE A 148 16.75 5.43 6.14
N PRO A 149 17.78 5.59 7.01
CA PRO A 149 19.12 5.91 6.55
C PRO A 149 19.80 4.61 6.05
N GLN A 150 19.73 4.34 4.74
CA GLN A 150 20.22 3.09 4.12
C GLN A 150 21.68 2.78 4.48
N TYR A 151 22.52 3.80 4.62
CA TYR A 151 23.94 3.64 4.97
C TYR A 151 24.25 3.99 6.43
N GLY A 152 23.21 4.19 7.25
CA GLY A 152 23.35 4.68 8.61
C GLY A 152 23.48 6.21 8.70
N ILE A 153 23.11 6.74 9.86
CA ILE A 153 23.02 8.20 10.11
C ILE A 153 24.39 8.91 10.16
N LEU A 154 25.46 8.17 10.33
CA LEU A 154 26.82 8.71 10.42
C LEU A 154 27.59 8.67 9.10
N SER A 155 27.01 8.08 8.05
CA SER A 155 27.70 7.83 6.78
C SER A 155 27.75 9.07 5.87
N TYR A 156 26.98 10.10 6.17
CA TYR A 156 26.95 11.35 5.40
C TYR A 156 27.47 12.51 6.23
N PRO A 157 28.43 13.28 5.71
CA PRO A 157 28.84 14.53 6.37
C PRO A 157 27.64 15.50 6.44
N LYS A 158 27.55 16.20 7.57
CA LYS A 158 26.53 17.23 7.80
C LYS A 158 26.68 18.38 6.81
#